data_80a5ef8d5e22ae34a53532427193d576
#
_entry.id   80a5ef8d5e22ae34a53532427193d576
#
_cell.length_a   1.000
_cell.length_b   1.000
_cell.length_c   1.000
_cell.angle_alpha   90.00
_cell.angle_beta   90.00
_cell.angle_gamma   90.00
#
_symmetry.space_group_name_H-M   'P 1'
#
loop_
_entity.id
_entity.type
_entity.pdbx_description
1 polymer ?
#
loop_
_entity_poly.entity_id
_entity_poly.type
_entity_poly.pdbx_seq_one_letter_code
_entity_poly.pdbx_strand_id
1 'polypeptide(L)'
;MTITTPTIKPNEILDSSQIKYLRTKSSFMGTLLVAHAWLVIFLLLFVYTLFPSFIFYLVIITFIAGRQLGLAILMHEGAHGLIANNVKFNNYISQFFCAFPMAVDTYDYRHYHLKHHRHTQTEDDPDLVLSKPFPI
;
A
#
# COMPACT_ATOMS: atom_id res chain seq x y z
N MET A 1 34.60 -2.37 10.34
CA MET A 1 34.54 -0.90 10.12
C MET A 1 33.11 -0.57 9.74
N THR A 2 32.33 -0.07 10.68
CA THR A 2 30.91 0.26 10.46
C THR A 2 30.87 1.60 9.74
N ILE A 3 30.56 1.60 8.44
CA ILE A 3 30.36 2.84 7.68
C ILE A 3 29.00 3.40 8.11
N THR A 4 29.01 4.33 9.06
CA THR A 4 27.79 5.11 9.37
C THR A 4 27.62 6.17 8.28
N THR A 5 26.76 5.90 7.31
CA THR A 5 26.32 6.95 6.38
C THR A 5 25.58 8.03 7.18
N PRO A 6 25.95 9.30 7.06
CA PRO A 6 25.27 10.37 7.77
C PRO A 6 23.81 10.46 7.32
N THR A 7 22.88 10.34 8.25
CA THR A 7 21.45 10.50 7.97
C THR A 7 21.15 11.98 7.76
N ILE A 8 20.96 12.38 6.51
CA ILE A 8 20.57 13.76 6.16
C ILE A 8 19.13 13.99 6.59
N LYS A 9 18.88 15.01 7.39
CA LYS A 9 17.54 15.35 7.86
C LYS A 9 16.81 16.19 6.81
N PRO A 10 15.47 16.03 6.63
CA PRO A 10 14.71 16.79 5.65
C PRO A 10 14.88 18.33 5.76
N ASN A 11 15.05 18.87 6.96
CA ASN A 11 15.25 20.29 7.21
C ASN A 11 16.65 20.82 6.82
N GLU A 12 17.56 19.95 6.43
CA GLU A 12 18.88 20.31 5.88
C GLU A 12 18.82 20.57 4.37
N ILE A 13 17.77 20.04 3.70
CA ILE A 13 17.60 20.12 2.24
C ILE A 13 16.40 20.99 1.86
N LEU A 14 15.33 20.95 2.66
CA LEU A 14 14.04 21.58 2.37
C LEU A 14 13.70 22.64 3.43
N ASP A 15 13.10 23.75 2.99
CA ASP A 15 12.54 24.72 3.91
C ASP A 15 11.23 24.23 4.57
N SER A 16 10.80 24.90 5.63
CA SER A 16 9.61 24.51 6.39
C SER A 16 8.32 24.55 5.56
N SER A 17 8.23 25.41 4.56
CA SER A 17 7.04 25.49 3.69
C SER A 17 6.97 24.31 2.73
N GLN A 18 8.10 23.89 2.16
CA GLN A 18 8.24 22.71 1.31
C GLN A 18 7.93 21.44 2.10
N ILE A 19 8.46 21.31 3.33
CA ILE A 19 8.17 20.16 4.20
C ILE A 19 6.67 20.10 4.51
N LYS A 20 6.04 21.23 4.84
CA LYS A 20 4.60 21.30 5.12
C LYS A 20 3.78 20.91 3.90
N TYR A 21 4.12 21.41 2.71
CA TYR A 21 3.45 21.06 1.46
C TYR A 21 3.54 19.56 1.17
N LEU A 22 4.73 18.97 1.24
CA LEU A 22 4.96 17.55 0.98
C LEU A 22 4.27 16.61 1.98
N ARG A 23 4.02 17.09 3.21
CA ARG A 23 3.29 16.34 4.25
C ARG A 23 1.77 16.52 4.20
N THR A 24 1.26 17.35 3.28
CA THR A 24 -0.18 17.58 3.16
C THR A 24 -0.86 16.36 2.54
N LYS A 25 -1.81 15.78 3.27
CA LYS A 25 -2.62 14.63 2.82
C LYS A 25 -3.97 15.11 2.34
N SER A 26 -4.51 14.45 1.31
CA SER A 26 -5.87 14.69 0.81
C SER A 26 -6.75 13.46 1.04
N SER A 27 -7.67 13.54 1.99
CA SER A 27 -8.66 12.47 2.24
C SER A 27 -9.52 12.20 1.00
N PHE A 28 -9.83 13.24 0.25
CA PHE A 28 -10.59 13.09 -1.00
C PHE A 28 -9.83 12.26 -2.03
N MET A 29 -8.58 12.59 -2.28
CA MET A 29 -7.77 11.87 -3.26
C MET A 29 -7.52 10.41 -2.84
N GLY A 30 -7.18 10.16 -1.58
CA GLY A 30 -6.97 8.81 -1.07
C GLY A 30 -8.23 7.95 -1.19
N THR A 31 -9.40 8.49 -0.82
CA THR A 31 -10.68 7.79 -0.97
C THR A 31 -11.05 7.56 -2.44
N LEU A 32 -10.78 8.55 -3.30
CA LEU A 32 -11.04 8.44 -4.74
C LEU A 32 -10.21 7.31 -5.38
N LEU A 33 -8.94 7.14 -4.99
CA LEU A 33 -8.08 6.06 -5.48
C LEU A 33 -8.63 4.68 -5.11
N VAL A 34 -9.11 4.52 -3.87
CA VAL A 34 -9.75 3.26 -3.43
C VAL A 34 -11.04 3.02 -4.20
N ALA A 35 -11.90 4.03 -4.32
CA ALA A 35 -13.16 3.93 -5.08
C ALA A 35 -12.91 3.61 -6.55
N HIS A 36 -11.90 4.22 -7.17
CA HIS A 36 -11.50 3.93 -8.54
C HIS A 36 -11.06 2.46 -8.71
N ALA A 37 -10.25 1.92 -7.80
CA ALA A 37 -9.82 0.52 -7.88
C ALA A 37 -11.02 -0.43 -7.87
N TRP A 38 -11.99 -0.21 -6.98
CA TRP A 38 -13.20 -1.00 -6.89
C TRP A 38 -14.13 -0.80 -8.09
N LEU A 39 -14.29 0.43 -8.56
CA LEU A 39 -15.09 0.72 -9.76
C LEU A 39 -14.58 -0.07 -10.98
N VAL A 40 -13.27 -0.12 -11.18
CA VAL A 40 -12.66 -0.88 -12.28
C VAL A 40 -12.91 -2.39 -12.10
N ILE A 41 -12.77 -2.93 -10.89
CA ILE A 41 -13.06 -4.35 -10.62
C ILE A 41 -14.53 -4.69 -10.96
N PHE A 42 -15.49 -3.90 -10.44
CA PHE A 42 -16.90 -4.13 -10.70
C PHE A 42 -17.27 -3.95 -12.17
N LEU A 43 -16.67 -2.95 -12.85
CA LEU A 43 -16.89 -2.75 -14.28
C LEU A 43 -16.39 -3.95 -15.10
N LEU A 44 -15.20 -4.47 -14.80
CA LEU A 44 -14.66 -5.66 -15.47
C LEU A 44 -15.54 -6.88 -15.26
N LEU A 45 -16.01 -7.11 -14.04
CA LEU A 45 -16.94 -8.21 -13.74
C LEU A 45 -18.28 -8.03 -14.48
N PHE A 46 -18.82 -6.82 -14.49
CA PHE A 46 -20.05 -6.52 -15.22
C PHE A 46 -19.90 -6.76 -16.73
N VAL A 47 -18.82 -6.26 -17.34
CA VAL A 47 -18.55 -6.47 -18.78
C VAL A 47 -18.40 -7.96 -19.09
N TYR A 48 -17.80 -8.75 -18.18
CA TYR A 48 -17.74 -10.21 -18.34
C TYR A 48 -19.12 -10.85 -18.41
N THR A 49 -20.10 -10.38 -17.64
CA THR A 49 -21.49 -10.93 -17.72
C THR A 49 -22.15 -10.71 -19.07
N LEU A 50 -21.73 -9.68 -19.80
CA LEU A 50 -22.25 -9.36 -21.13
C LEU A 50 -21.57 -10.17 -22.25
N PHE A 51 -20.31 -10.54 -22.07
CA PHE A 51 -19.47 -11.21 -23.07
C PHE A 51 -18.70 -12.41 -22.47
N PRO A 52 -19.39 -13.44 -21.96
CA PRO A 52 -18.74 -14.56 -21.30
C PRO A 52 -18.00 -15.44 -22.32
N SER A 53 -16.66 -15.45 -22.24
CA SER A 53 -15.83 -16.37 -23.01
C SER A 53 -14.57 -16.73 -22.22
N PHE A 54 -13.96 -17.87 -22.51
CA PHE A 54 -12.74 -18.31 -21.83
C PHE A 54 -11.57 -17.34 -22.04
N ILE A 55 -11.39 -16.86 -23.27
CA ILE A 55 -10.32 -15.91 -23.58
C ILE A 55 -10.54 -14.59 -22.81
N PHE A 56 -11.77 -14.10 -22.81
CA PHE A 56 -12.12 -12.88 -22.10
C PHE A 56 -11.99 -13.02 -20.58
N TYR A 57 -12.30 -14.20 -20.03
CA TYR A 57 -12.03 -14.53 -18.63
C TYR A 57 -10.55 -14.36 -18.29
N LEU A 58 -9.63 -14.91 -19.11
CA LEU A 58 -8.18 -14.78 -18.87
C LEU A 58 -7.71 -13.33 -18.91
N VAL A 59 -8.25 -12.53 -19.83
CA VAL A 59 -7.94 -11.09 -19.89
C VAL A 59 -8.43 -10.38 -18.62
N ILE A 60 -9.68 -10.59 -18.24
CA ILE A 60 -10.29 -9.92 -17.08
C ILE A 60 -9.57 -10.29 -15.76
N ILE A 61 -9.25 -11.57 -15.55
CA ILE A 61 -8.57 -11.98 -14.33
C ILE A 61 -7.19 -11.34 -14.21
N THR A 62 -6.48 -11.14 -15.32
CA THR A 62 -5.20 -10.44 -15.35
C THR A 62 -5.35 -8.97 -14.92
N PHE A 63 -6.37 -8.27 -15.43
CA PHE A 63 -6.66 -6.89 -15.02
C PHE A 63 -7.10 -6.78 -13.56
N ILE A 64 -7.93 -7.73 -13.08
CA ILE A 64 -8.36 -7.77 -11.67
C ILE A 64 -7.14 -8.01 -10.75
N ALA A 65 -6.23 -8.92 -11.11
CA ALA A 65 -5.00 -9.15 -10.36
C ALA A 65 -4.16 -7.87 -10.25
N GLY A 66 -4.06 -7.08 -11.34
CA GLY A 66 -3.42 -5.76 -11.30
C GLY A 66 -4.13 -4.77 -10.37
N ARG A 67 -5.47 -4.84 -10.25
CA ARG A 67 -6.23 -4.01 -9.29
C ARG A 67 -6.05 -4.47 -7.85
N GLN A 68 -5.93 -5.78 -7.61
CA GLN A 68 -5.59 -6.31 -6.29
C GLN A 68 -4.21 -5.83 -5.83
N LEU A 69 -3.20 -5.83 -6.71
CA LEU A 69 -1.91 -5.21 -6.40
C LEU A 69 -2.06 -3.71 -6.07
N GLY A 70 -2.90 -2.98 -6.79
CA GLY A 70 -3.23 -1.59 -6.47
C GLY A 70 -3.86 -1.43 -5.08
N LEU A 71 -4.76 -2.35 -4.67
CA LEU A 71 -5.32 -2.36 -3.32
C LEU A 71 -4.25 -2.67 -2.25
N ALA A 72 -3.27 -3.54 -2.56
CA ALA A 72 -2.14 -3.80 -1.68
C ALA A 72 -1.30 -2.55 -1.42
N ILE A 73 -1.02 -1.77 -2.48
CA ILE A 73 -0.32 -0.48 -2.36
C ILE A 73 -1.15 0.50 -1.53
N LEU A 74 -2.47 0.59 -1.76
CA LEU A 74 -3.34 1.46 -0.97
C LEU A 74 -3.44 1.02 0.50
N MET A 75 -3.43 -0.29 0.79
CA MET A 75 -3.32 -0.80 2.15
C MET A 75 -2.01 -0.36 2.81
N HIS A 76 -0.89 -0.44 2.10
CA HIS A 76 0.41 0.06 2.56
C HIS A 76 0.34 1.55 2.91
N GLU A 77 -0.23 2.39 2.04
CA GLU A 77 -0.48 3.81 2.32
C GLU A 77 -1.40 4.00 3.55
N GLY A 78 -2.41 3.14 3.69
CA GLY A 78 -3.29 3.10 4.87
C GLY A 78 -2.55 2.73 6.16
N ALA A 79 -1.57 1.83 6.08
CA ALA A 79 -0.69 1.51 7.21
C ALA A 79 0.13 2.72 7.67
N HIS A 80 0.55 3.58 6.75
CA HIS A 80 1.19 4.87 7.05
C HIS A 80 0.20 5.99 7.44
N GLY A 81 -1.12 5.73 7.38
CA GLY A 81 -2.14 6.73 7.67
C GLY A 81 -2.31 7.78 6.57
N LEU A 82 -2.02 7.44 5.30
CA LEU A 82 -1.95 8.38 4.19
C LEU A 82 -3.23 8.42 3.32
N ILE A 83 -4.17 7.48 3.48
CA ILE A 83 -5.44 7.48 2.73
C ILE A 83 -6.33 8.65 3.16
N ALA A 84 -6.39 8.94 4.47
CA ALA A 84 -7.24 10.02 4.98
C ALA A 84 -6.64 10.72 6.20
N ASN A 85 -7.05 11.99 6.41
CA ASN A 85 -6.61 12.79 7.57
C ASN A 85 -7.19 12.26 8.89
N ASN A 86 -8.45 11.81 8.88
CA ASN A 86 -9.07 11.20 10.05
C ASN A 86 -8.56 9.77 10.21
N VAL A 87 -7.92 9.49 11.36
CA VAL A 87 -7.27 8.19 11.65
C VAL A 87 -8.28 7.03 11.63
N LYS A 88 -9.47 7.21 12.21
CA LYS A 88 -10.50 6.15 12.24
C LYS A 88 -10.99 5.85 10.83
N PHE A 89 -11.23 6.87 10.03
CA PHE A 89 -11.67 6.72 8.64
C PHE A 89 -10.57 6.10 7.76
N ASN A 90 -9.31 6.53 7.92
CA ASN A 90 -8.16 5.90 7.26
C ASN A 90 -8.09 4.40 7.57
N ASN A 91 -8.18 4.03 8.84
CA ASN A 91 -8.10 2.63 9.26
C ASN A 91 -9.28 1.82 8.75
N TYR A 92 -10.49 2.39 8.77
CA TYR A 92 -11.69 1.74 8.23
C TYR A 92 -11.54 1.44 6.74
N ILE A 93 -11.18 2.44 5.93
CA ILE A 93 -11.01 2.26 4.48
C ILE A 93 -9.89 1.25 4.20
N SER A 94 -8.74 1.41 4.84
CA SER A 94 -7.60 0.49 4.65
C SER A 94 -7.96 -0.95 4.99
N GLN A 95 -8.64 -1.18 6.12
CA GLN A 95 -9.00 -2.52 6.57
C GLN A 95 -10.02 -3.18 5.66
N PHE A 96 -11.17 -2.52 5.44
CA PHE A 96 -12.32 -3.15 4.79
C PHE A 96 -12.23 -3.14 3.26
N PHE A 97 -11.63 -2.10 2.68
CA PHE A 97 -11.61 -1.92 1.23
C PHE A 97 -10.26 -2.22 0.57
N CYS A 98 -9.18 -2.34 1.36
CA CYS A 98 -7.87 -2.63 0.79
C CYS A 98 -7.30 -3.95 1.32
N ALA A 99 -7.31 -4.21 2.63
CA ALA A 99 -6.69 -5.38 3.24
C ALA A 99 -7.56 -6.65 3.17
N PHE A 100 -8.80 -6.60 3.63
CA PHE A 100 -9.69 -7.78 3.64
C PHE A 100 -9.90 -8.43 2.28
N PRO A 101 -10.02 -7.70 1.16
CA PRO A 101 -10.11 -8.32 -0.16
C PRO A 101 -8.90 -9.19 -0.53
N MET A 102 -7.79 -9.04 0.18
CA MET A 102 -6.55 -9.81 0.01
C MET A 102 -6.28 -10.77 1.17
N ALA A 103 -7.26 -10.98 2.06
CA ALA A 103 -7.13 -11.78 3.28
C ALA A 103 -5.97 -11.34 4.18
N VAL A 104 -5.70 -10.04 4.26
CA VAL A 104 -4.67 -9.41 5.08
C VAL A 104 -5.32 -8.51 6.14
N ASP A 105 -4.66 -8.32 7.28
CA ASP A 105 -5.04 -7.34 8.29
C ASP A 105 -4.12 -6.12 8.23
N THR A 106 -4.71 -4.91 8.14
CA THR A 106 -3.96 -3.65 8.07
C THR A 106 -3.16 -3.38 9.35
N TYR A 107 -3.67 -3.78 10.52
CA TYR A 107 -3.01 -3.49 11.80
C TYR A 107 -1.79 -4.38 12.00
N ASP A 108 -1.91 -5.67 11.67
CA ASP A 108 -0.79 -6.62 11.72
C ASP A 108 0.28 -6.23 10.69
N TYR A 109 -0.15 -5.91 9.47
CA TYR A 109 0.76 -5.42 8.43
C TYR A 109 1.47 -4.14 8.87
N ARG A 110 0.75 -3.16 9.45
CA ARG A 110 1.34 -1.92 9.96
C ARG A 110 2.41 -2.19 11.02
N HIS A 111 2.13 -3.09 11.96
CA HIS A 111 3.09 -3.42 13.02
C HIS A 111 4.38 -3.98 12.43
N TYR A 112 4.26 -4.96 11.54
CA TYR A 112 5.37 -5.56 10.81
C TYR A 112 6.14 -4.53 9.98
N HIS A 113 5.43 -3.76 9.16
CA HIS A 113 6.00 -2.82 8.20
C HIS A 113 6.70 -1.62 8.86
N LEU A 114 6.13 -1.07 9.93
CA LEU A 114 6.77 0.01 10.69
C LEU A 114 7.99 -0.50 11.49
N LYS A 115 8.02 -1.79 11.86
CA LYS A 115 9.23 -2.40 12.42
C LYS A 115 10.33 -2.48 11.35
N HIS A 116 9.99 -2.91 10.12
CA HIS A 116 10.92 -2.88 8.98
C HIS A 116 11.48 -1.47 8.76
N HIS A 117 10.65 -0.44 8.65
CA HIS A 117 11.12 0.93 8.48
C HIS A 117 12.07 1.42 9.58
N ARG A 118 11.86 0.97 10.81
CA ARG A 118 12.69 1.36 11.96
C ARG A 118 14.05 0.66 11.97
N HIS A 119 14.09 -0.56 11.45
CA HIS A 119 15.24 -1.45 11.53
C HIS A 119 15.82 -1.83 10.16
N THR A 120 15.45 -1.13 9.10
CA THR A 120 15.84 -1.43 7.71
C THR A 120 17.33 -1.79 7.62
N GLN A 121 17.62 -2.97 7.05
CA GLN A 121 18.97 -3.53 6.84
C GLN A 121 19.78 -3.80 8.13
N THR A 122 19.15 -3.84 9.29
CA THR A 122 19.77 -4.31 10.54
C THR A 122 19.35 -5.76 10.84
N GLU A 123 19.99 -6.41 11.81
CA GLU A 123 19.64 -7.78 12.22
C GLU A 123 18.19 -7.92 12.74
N ASP A 124 17.60 -6.83 13.23
CA ASP A 124 16.23 -6.76 13.72
C ASP A 124 15.19 -6.50 12.63
N ASP A 125 15.63 -6.30 11.38
CA ASP A 125 14.74 -6.08 10.24
C ASP A 125 13.97 -7.36 9.91
N PRO A 126 12.63 -7.38 10.02
CA PRO A 126 11.84 -8.56 9.71
C PRO A 126 11.96 -9.01 8.24
N ASP A 127 12.31 -8.11 7.31
CA ASP A 127 12.46 -8.43 5.89
C ASP A 127 13.79 -9.13 5.58
N LEU A 128 14.78 -9.10 6.46
CA LEU A 128 16.04 -9.84 6.26
C LEU A 128 15.82 -11.35 6.15
N VAL A 129 14.80 -11.88 6.78
CA VAL A 129 14.46 -13.32 6.67
C VAL A 129 14.05 -13.66 5.25
N LEU A 130 13.38 -12.73 4.55
CA LEU A 130 12.94 -12.90 3.16
C LEU A 130 14.09 -12.75 2.15
N SER A 131 15.16 -12.06 2.53
CA SER A 131 16.34 -11.83 1.67
C SER A 131 17.43 -12.91 1.82
N LYS A 132 17.33 -13.79 2.83
CA LYS A 132 18.27 -14.90 2.99
C LYS A 132 18.06 -15.91 1.86
N PRO A 133 19.16 -16.38 1.22
CA PRO A 133 19.03 -17.44 0.23
C PRO A 133 18.39 -18.67 0.90
N PHE A 134 17.47 -19.34 0.18
CA PHE A 134 16.91 -20.59 0.65
C PHE A 134 18.07 -21.55 1.01
N PRO A 135 18.03 -22.21 2.16
CA PRO A 135 18.99 -23.26 2.45
C PRO A 135 18.84 -24.34 1.36
N ILE A 136 19.90 -24.51 0.58
CA ILE A 136 20.02 -25.56 -0.45
C ILE A 136 20.31 -26.87 0.28
#